data_f54939a9177eb62c2590b3805a879209
#
_entry.id   f54939a9177eb62c2590b3805a879209
#
_cell.length_a   1.000
_cell.length_b   1.000
_cell.length_c   1.000
_cell.angle_alpha   90.00
_cell.angle_beta   90.00
_cell.angle_gamma   90.00
#
_symmetry.space_group_name_H-M   'P 1'
#
loop_
_entity.id
_entity.type
_entity.pdbx_description
1 polymer ?
#
loop_
_entity_poly.entity_id
_entity_poly.type
_entity_poly.pdbx_seq_one_letter_code
_entity_poly.pdbx_strand_id
1 'polypeptide(L)'
;MSHWVVAIFCMILAVRPALADDRANLIGTWKLAGGEIEFQDTGERRPLYATDRVGYIIFTREGRMMGIIEGDERKAPQTDEDRARLLRTMVAYSGLYRLEGDKWVTAVDVAWNPAWIGTDQVRFYKLEGDRLVVNSAWAPSTNFPGKIVRVYITWTRVK
;
A
#
# COMPACT_ATOMS: atom_id res chain seq x y z
N MET A 1 -42.19 -52.49 1.47
CA MET A 1 -41.16 -51.94 2.39
C MET A 1 -40.12 -51.23 1.54
N SER A 2 -40.18 -49.90 1.47
CA SER A 2 -39.34 -49.10 0.58
C SER A 2 -38.28 -48.36 1.45
N HIS A 3 -37.02 -48.68 1.24
CA HIS A 3 -35.90 -48.09 1.96
C HIS A 3 -35.43 -46.85 1.19
N TRP A 4 -35.69 -45.67 1.77
CA TRP A 4 -35.12 -44.39 1.28
C TRP A 4 -33.72 -44.25 1.85
N VAL A 5 -32.70 -44.29 0.98
CA VAL A 5 -31.31 -43.93 1.32
C VAL A 5 -31.17 -42.44 1.15
N VAL A 6 -31.01 -41.72 2.27
CA VAL A 6 -30.68 -40.28 2.26
C VAL A 6 -29.17 -40.16 2.10
N ALA A 7 -28.73 -39.72 0.92
CA ALA A 7 -27.35 -39.39 0.68
C ALA A 7 -27.08 -37.97 1.24
N ILE A 8 -26.35 -37.87 2.34
CA ILE A 8 -25.84 -36.63 2.88
C ILE A 8 -24.65 -36.20 2.03
N PHE A 9 -24.86 -35.16 1.21
CA PHE A 9 -23.81 -34.52 0.41
C PHE A 9 -23.03 -33.57 1.31
N CYS A 10 -21.88 -34.00 1.83
CA CYS A 10 -20.98 -33.18 2.61
C CYS A 10 -20.29 -32.20 1.67
N MET A 11 -20.77 -30.94 1.61
CA MET A 11 -20.17 -29.86 0.84
C MET A 11 -18.92 -29.38 1.59
N ILE A 12 -17.76 -29.89 1.21
CA ILE A 12 -16.47 -29.42 1.74
C ILE A 12 -16.23 -28.05 1.11
N LEU A 13 -16.43 -26.99 1.89
CA LEU A 13 -15.99 -25.64 1.55
C LEU A 13 -14.46 -25.64 1.47
N ALA A 14 -13.93 -25.68 0.26
CA ALA A 14 -12.50 -25.49 0.02
C ALA A 14 -12.13 -24.04 0.41
N VAL A 15 -11.58 -23.85 1.60
CA VAL A 15 -10.95 -22.59 2.04
C VAL A 15 -9.78 -22.34 1.11
N ARG A 16 -9.84 -21.24 0.37
CA ARG A 16 -8.87 -20.88 -0.69
C ARG A 16 -7.48 -20.68 -0.08
N PRO A 17 -6.43 -21.34 -0.58
CA PRO A 17 -5.03 -21.14 -0.12
C PRO A 17 -4.43 -19.80 -0.57
N ALA A 18 -5.16 -18.98 -1.35
CA ALA A 18 -4.66 -17.76 -1.98
C ALA A 18 -4.06 -16.71 -1.01
N LEU A 19 -4.64 -16.55 0.19
CA LEU A 19 -4.14 -15.54 1.16
C LEU A 19 -2.83 -15.93 1.85
N ALA A 20 -2.60 -17.22 2.05
CA ALA A 20 -1.35 -17.70 2.64
C ALA A 20 -0.19 -17.58 1.64
N ASP A 21 -0.46 -17.82 0.36
CA ASP A 21 0.48 -17.68 -0.73
C ASP A 21 0.86 -16.20 -0.96
N ASP A 22 -0.12 -15.29 -0.92
CA ASP A 22 0.12 -13.85 -1.06
C ASP A 22 0.98 -13.29 0.06
N ARG A 23 0.79 -13.74 1.31
CA ARG A 23 1.64 -13.30 2.43
C ARG A 23 3.09 -13.69 2.21
N ALA A 24 3.35 -14.94 1.83
CA ALA A 24 4.70 -15.41 1.55
C ALA A 24 5.34 -14.64 0.37
N ASN A 25 4.53 -14.34 -0.64
CA ASN A 25 4.96 -13.61 -1.84
C ASN A 25 5.15 -12.09 -1.60
N LEU A 26 4.52 -11.48 -0.61
CA LEU A 26 4.76 -10.08 -0.24
C LEU A 26 6.06 -9.90 0.54
N ILE A 27 6.48 -10.89 1.34
CA ILE A 27 7.69 -10.80 2.16
C ILE A 27 8.91 -10.45 1.31
N GLY A 28 9.67 -9.45 1.77
CA GLY A 28 10.88 -8.96 1.11
C GLY A 28 10.92 -7.45 0.99
N THR A 29 11.90 -6.99 0.22
CA THR A 29 12.14 -5.57 -0.06
C THR A 29 11.68 -5.25 -1.46
N TRP A 30 10.97 -4.14 -1.60
CA TRP A 30 10.44 -3.64 -2.85
C TRP A 30 10.90 -2.21 -3.06
N LYS A 31 11.44 -1.91 -4.24
CA LYS A 31 11.88 -0.57 -4.64
C LYS A 31 10.78 0.12 -5.43
N LEU A 32 10.60 1.41 -5.19
CA LEU A 32 9.68 2.26 -5.96
C LEU A 32 10.06 2.25 -7.45
N ALA A 33 9.07 1.97 -8.30
CA ALA A 33 9.21 1.96 -9.75
C ALA A 33 8.39 3.07 -10.43
N GLY A 34 7.42 3.67 -9.72
CA GLY A 34 6.62 4.77 -10.23
C GLY A 34 5.38 5.02 -9.40
N GLY A 35 4.69 6.11 -9.70
CA GLY A 35 3.42 6.45 -9.07
C GLY A 35 2.55 7.33 -9.95
N GLU A 36 1.24 7.18 -9.81
CA GLU A 36 0.21 7.95 -10.50
C GLU A 36 -0.84 8.42 -9.51
N ILE A 37 -1.43 9.56 -9.80
CA ILE A 37 -2.63 10.06 -9.13
C ILE A 37 -3.80 9.99 -10.12
N GLU A 38 -4.95 9.50 -9.67
CA GLU A 38 -6.18 9.45 -10.44
C GLU A 38 -7.23 10.37 -9.81
N PHE A 39 -7.90 11.15 -10.63
CA PHE A 39 -8.97 12.04 -10.23
C PHE A 39 -10.32 11.35 -10.40
N GLN A 40 -11.14 11.34 -9.34
CA GLN A 40 -12.42 10.63 -9.34
C GLN A 40 -13.42 11.20 -10.33
N ASP A 41 -13.46 12.53 -10.47
CA ASP A 41 -14.43 13.24 -11.31
C ASP A 41 -14.17 13.10 -12.82
N THR A 42 -12.91 12.93 -13.22
CA THR A 42 -12.53 12.85 -14.64
C THR A 42 -12.00 11.49 -15.07
N GLY A 43 -11.56 10.67 -14.12
CA GLY A 43 -10.81 9.44 -14.41
C GLY A 43 -9.40 9.71 -14.95
N GLU A 44 -8.99 10.98 -15.02
CA GLU A 44 -7.66 11.35 -15.51
C GLU A 44 -6.58 10.83 -14.57
N ARG A 45 -5.51 10.29 -15.15
CA ARG A 45 -4.30 9.89 -14.42
C ARG A 45 -3.14 10.76 -14.82
N ARG A 46 -2.37 11.16 -13.83
CA ARG A 46 -1.12 11.92 -13.99
C ARG A 46 -0.01 11.27 -13.18
N PRO A 47 1.26 11.42 -13.60
CA PRO A 47 2.40 11.08 -12.75
C PRO A 47 2.24 11.73 -11.37
N LEU A 48 2.41 10.95 -10.31
CA LEU A 48 2.35 11.45 -8.93
C LEU A 48 3.58 12.28 -8.58
N TYR A 49 4.68 12.02 -9.29
CA TYR A 49 5.99 12.62 -9.05
C TYR A 49 6.51 13.25 -10.33
N ALA A 50 7.17 14.41 -10.19
CA ALA A 50 7.76 15.13 -11.32
C ALA A 50 9.09 14.53 -11.78
N THR A 51 9.80 13.84 -10.88
CA THR A 51 11.11 13.21 -11.13
C THR A 51 11.17 11.80 -10.55
N ASP A 52 12.23 11.07 -10.85
CA ASP A 52 12.49 9.74 -10.27
C ASP A 52 12.68 9.84 -8.76
N ARG A 53 11.69 9.41 -8.01
CA ARG A 53 11.76 9.32 -6.56
C ARG A 53 12.39 8.00 -6.13
N VAL A 54 13.03 8.04 -4.98
CA VAL A 54 13.55 6.85 -4.31
C VAL A 54 12.63 6.47 -3.15
N GLY A 55 12.32 5.20 -3.07
CA GLY A 55 11.52 4.68 -1.98
C GLY A 55 11.60 3.17 -1.89
N TYR A 56 11.30 2.69 -0.72
CA TYR A 56 11.24 1.25 -0.43
C TYR A 56 10.02 0.94 0.41
N ILE A 57 9.47 -0.25 0.19
CA ILE A 57 8.54 -0.89 1.11
C ILE A 57 9.07 -2.28 1.45
N ILE A 58 9.00 -2.63 2.73
CA ILE A 58 9.53 -3.89 3.25
C ILE A 58 8.40 -4.59 3.99
N PHE A 59 8.23 -5.88 3.73
CA PHE A 59 7.35 -6.76 4.48
C PHE A 59 8.18 -7.85 5.16
N THR A 60 8.02 -8.01 6.46
CA THR A 60 8.74 -9.03 7.23
C THR A 60 7.87 -10.25 7.50
N ARG A 61 8.51 -11.36 7.86
CA ARG A 61 7.83 -12.63 8.22
C ARG A 61 7.00 -12.49 9.49
N GLU A 62 7.44 -11.63 10.41
CA GLU A 62 6.79 -11.35 11.69
C GLU A 62 5.52 -10.52 11.54
N GLY A 63 5.21 -10.06 10.32
CA GLY A 63 3.99 -9.30 10.02
C GLY A 63 4.17 -7.79 10.16
N ARG A 64 5.40 -7.28 10.14
CA ARG A 64 5.66 -5.84 10.09
C ARG A 64 5.87 -5.38 8.65
N MET A 65 5.30 -4.24 8.32
CA MET A 65 5.66 -3.51 7.12
C MET A 65 6.30 -2.17 7.49
N MET A 66 7.17 -1.69 6.61
CA MET A 66 7.76 -0.35 6.66
C MET A 66 7.81 0.21 5.25
N GLY A 67 7.31 1.42 5.06
CA GLY A 67 7.40 2.14 3.79
C GLY A 67 8.05 3.49 3.97
N ILE A 68 8.92 3.87 3.03
CA ILE A 68 9.51 5.19 2.94
C ILE A 68 9.61 5.60 1.47
N ILE A 69 9.17 6.83 1.17
CA ILE A 69 9.31 7.46 -0.14
C ILE A 69 9.85 8.85 0.10
N GLU A 70 10.96 9.15 -0.54
CA GLU A 70 11.56 10.48 -0.51
C GLU A 70 10.91 11.42 -1.52
N GLY A 71 10.90 12.72 -1.21
CA GLY A 71 10.49 13.78 -2.11
C GLY A 71 11.52 14.08 -3.20
N ASP A 72 11.10 14.95 -4.13
CA ASP A 72 11.96 15.43 -5.21
C ASP A 72 13.01 16.41 -4.69
N GLU A 73 14.11 16.54 -5.43
CA GLU A 73 15.14 17.60 -5.26
C GLU A 73 15.62 17.79 -3.81
N ARG A 74 15.88 16.71 -3.10
CA ARG A 74 16.32 16.78 -1.70
C ARG A 74 17.75 17.32 -1.59
N LYS A 75 17.88 18.44 -0.88
CA LYS A 75 19.15 19.06 -0.52
C LYS A 75 19.24 19.17 1.00
N ALA A 76 20.45 19.26 1.54
CA ALA A 76 20.66 19.52 2.95
C ALA A 76 19.96 20.85 3.34
N PRO A 77 19.09 20.85 4.36
CA PRO A 77 18.34 22.04 4.73
C PRO A 77 19.25 23.11 5.36
N GLN A 78 19.07 24.35 4.97
CA GLN A 78 19.76 25.50 5.53
C GLN A 78 18.85 26.29 6.48
N THR A 79 17.54 26.24 6.27
CA THR A 79 16.52 27.00 7.00
C THR A 79 15.47 26.07 7.60
N ASP A 80 14.63 26.59 8.50
CA ASP A 80 13.48 25.85 9.04
C ASP A 80 12.41 25.61 7.96
N GLU A 81 12.26 26.51 6.99
CA GLU A 81 11.36 26.30 5.84
C GLU A 81 11.84 25.14 4.96
N ASP A 82 13.16 25.00 4.77
CA ASP A 82 13.71 23.83 4.07
C ASP A 82 13.40 22.54 4.82
N ARG A 83 13.55 22.52 6.16
CA ARG A 83 13.19 21.35 6.99
C ARG A 83 11.72 21.01 6.87
N ALA A 84 10.86 22.03 6.95
CA ALA A 84 9.42 21.85 6.80
C ALA A 84 9.06 21.30 5.40
N ARG A 85 9.70 21.79 4.34
CA ARG A 85 9.52 21.30 2.96
C ARG A 85 9.97 19.85 2.82
N LEU A 86 11.13 19.49 3.37
CA LEU A 86 11.61 18.11 3.35
C LEU A 86 10.65 17.13 4.05
N LEU A 87 10.06 17.54 5.17
CA LEU A 87 9.06 16.74 5.87
C LEU A 87 7.77 16.60 5.05
N ARG A 88 7.27 17.68 4.42
CA ARG A 88 6.06 17.67 3.60
C ARG A 88 6.18 16.79 2.34
N THR A 89 7.40 16.65 1.82
CA THR A 89 7.66 15.91 0.57
C THR A 89 8.10 14.47 0.76
N MET A 90 8.04 13.94 1.97
CA MET A 90 8.31 12.52 2.24
C MET A 90 7.07 11.82 2.80
N VAL A 91 7.07 10.50 2.70
CA VAL A 91 6.14 9.61 3.40
C VAL A 91 6.96 8.50 4.04
N ALA A 92 6.79 8.30 5.35
CA ALA A 92 7.43 7.20 6.06
C ALA A 92 6.52 6.70 7.19
N TYR A 93 6.24 5.41 7.22
CA TYR A 93 5.48 4.80 8.32
C TYR A 93 5.78 3.32 8.44
N SER A 94 5.47 2.78 9.61
CA SER A 94 5.58 1.36 9.93
C SER A 94 4.42 0.93 10.81
N GLY A 95 4.17 -0.37 10.83
CA GLY A 95 3.20 -1.00 11.71
C GLY A 95 3.05 -2.49 11.42
N LEU A 96 2.27 -3.16 12.23
CA LEU A 96 1.86 -4.53 11.96
C LEU A 96 0.83 -4.55 10.83
N TYR A 97 1.00 -5.45 9.86
CA TYR A 97 0.04 -5.59 8.77
C TYR A 97 -0.70 -6.92 8.82
N ARG A 98 -1.93 -6.88 8.32
CA ARG A 98 -2.76 -8.05 8.07
C ARG A 98 -3.31 -8.00 6.64
N LEU A 99 -3.55 -9.16 6.04
CA LEU A 99 -4.17 -9.28 4.72
C LEU A 99 -5.67 -9.50 4.86
N GLU A 100 -6.45 -8.80 4.05
CA GLU A 100 -7.91 -8.89 3.98
C GLU A 100 -8.36 -8.90 2.52
N GLY A 101 -8.40 -10.08 1.90
CA GLY A 101 -8.74 -10.21 0.49
C GLY A 101 -7.70 -9.57 -0.42
N ASP A 102 -8.11 -8.56 -1.18
CA ASP A 102 -7.30 -7.79 -2.14
C ASP A 102 -6.56 -6.59 -1.53
N LYS A 103 -6.56 -6.49 -0.19
CA LYS A 103 -5.94 -5.37 0.53
C LYS A 103 -5.10 -5.85 1.71
N TRP A 104 -4.14 -5.06 2.09
CA TRP A 104 -3.56 -5.12 3.41
C TRP A 104 -3.98 -3.91 4.25
N VAL A 105 -4.01 -4.11 5.54
CA VAL A 105 -4.27 -3.06 6.53
C VAL A 105 -3.09 -2.99 7.47
N THR A 106 -2.48 -1.81 7.58
CA THR A 106 -1.38 -1.56 8.52
C THR A 106 -1.90 -0.80 9.73
N ALA A 107 -1.82 -1.41 10.90
CA ALA A 107 -2.00 -0.71 12.17
C ALA A 107 -0.71 0.09 12.46
N VAL A 108 -0.77 1.40 12.23
CA VAL A 108 0.42 2.26 12.25
C VAL A 108 0.84 2.56 13.69
N ASP A 109 2.09 2.25 14.02
CA ASP A 109 2.70 2.54 15.33
C ASP A 109 3.81 3.60 15.27
N VAL A 110 4.37 3.83 14.06
CA VAL A 110 5.37 4.88 13.78
C VAL A 110 5.06 5.53 12.45
N ALA A 111 5.06 6.86 12.37
CA ALA A 111 4.88 7.61 11.13
C ALA A 111 5.58 8.96 11.15
N TRP A 112 5.98 9.46 9.95
CA TRP A 112 6.49 10.82 9.76
C TRP A 112 5.42 11.88 10.11
N ASN A 113 4.16 11.57 9.89
CA ASN A 113 3.02 12.38 10.28
C ASN A 113 2.36 11.77 11.51
N PRO A 114 2.46 12.42 12.69
CA PRO A 114 1.90 11.88 13.93
C PRO A 114 0.40 11.57 13.87
N ALA A 115 -0.36 12.24 12.98
CA ALA A 115 -1.79 11.98 12.79
C ALA A 115 -2.11 10.57 12.26
N TRP A 116 -1.10 9.84 11.76
CA TRP A 116 -1.27 8.46 11.30
C TRP A 116 -1.05 7.42 12.41
N ILE A 117 -0.39 7.80 13.51
CA ILE A 117 -0.12 6.89 14.62
C ILE A 117 -1.44 6.50 15.29
N GLY A 118 -1.63 5.19 15.51
CA GLY A 118 -2.86 4.64 16.06
C GLY A 118 -4.00 4.51 15.05
N THR A 119 -3.76 4.75 13.74
CA THR A 119 -4.75 4.55 12.68
C THR A 119 -4.46 3.33 11.83
N ASP A 120 -5.48 2.84 11.14
CA ASP A 120 -5.35 1.78 10.13
C ASP A 120 -5.15 2.40 8.73
N GLN A 121 -4.04 2.07 8.09
CA GLN A 121 -3.77 2.46 6.70
C GLN A 121 -4.10 1.32 5.76
N VAL A 122 -5.17 1.49 4.98
CA VAL A 122 -5.67 0.50 4.00
C VAL A 122 -5.00 0.72 2.65
N ARG A 123 -4.50 -0.36 2.05
CA ARG A 123 -3.93 -0.37 0.71
C ARG A 123 -4.45 -1.57 -0.07
N PHE A 124 -5.07 -1.31 -1.19
CA PHE A 124 -5.40 -2.35 -2.16
C PHE A 124 -4.15 -2.71 -2.94
N TYR A 125 -3.97 -3.98 -3.26
CA TYR A 125 -2.77 -4.41 -3.97
C TYR A 125 -3.08 -5.47 -5.03
N LYS A 126 -2.19 -5.51 -6.02
CA LYS A 126 -2.09 -6.59 -7.00
C LYS A 126 -0.63 -7.00 -7.12
N LEU A 127 -0.38 -8.28 -6.90
CA LEU A 127 0.95 -8.87 -7.00
C LEU A 127 1.08 -9.66 -8.30
N GLU A 128 2.08 -9.33 -9.11
CA GLU A 128 2.34 -9.93 -10.42
C GLU A 128 3.83 -10.29 -10.49
N GLY A 129 4.20 -11.45 -9.93
CA GLY A 129 5.61 -11.86 -9.83
C GLY A 129 6.44 -10.85 -9.04
N ASP A 130 7.43 -10.25 -9.69
CA ASP A 130 8.31 -9.23 -9.10
C ASP A 130 7.74 -7.80 -9.17
N ARG A 131 6.47 -7.63 -9.57
CA ARG A 131 5.78 -6.34 -9.63
C ARG A 131 4.63 -6.29 -8.62
N LEU A 132 4.61 -5.27 -7.76
CA LEU A 132 3.55 -5.00 -6.79
C LEU A 132 2.92 -3.64 -7.11
N VAL A 133 1.64 -3.63 -7.47
CA VAL A 133 0.86 -2.41 -7.70
C VAL A 133 -0.02 -2.19 -6.48
N VAL A 134 0.03 -0.99 -5.94
CA VAL A 134 -0.68 -0.59 -4.72
C VAL A 134 -1.53 0.63 -5.00
N ASN A 135 -2.77 0.63 -4.55
CA ASN A 135 -3.58 1.84 -4.62
C ASN A 135 -4.23 2.18 -3.26
N SER A 136 -4.39 3.48 -3.02
CA SER A 136 -5.12 3.98 -1.86
C SER A 136 -6.63 3.90 -2.06
N ALA A 137 -7.40 4.02 -0.99
CA ALA A 137 -8.80 4.41 -1.11
C ALA A 137 -8.93 5.82 -1.72
N TRP A 138 -10.12 6.15 -2.23
CA TRP A 138 -10.47 7.51 -2.62
C TRP A 138 -10.45 8.44 -1.40
N ALA A 139 -9.80 9.58 -1.50
CA ALA A 139 -9.71 10.55 -0.41
C ALA A 139 -9.61 11.99 -0.96
N PRO A 140 -10.01 13.00 -0.17
CA PRO A 140 -9.76 14.39 -0.51
C PRO A 140 -8.26 14.64 -0.71
N SER A 141 -7.92 15.34 -1.78
CA SER A 141 -6.54 15.68 -2.08
C SER A 141 -6.05 16.88 -1.28
N THR A 142 -4.87 16.77 -0.67
CA THR A 142 -4.17 17.91 -0.05
C THR A 142 -3.53 18.82 -1.08
N ASN A 143 -3.13 18.28 -2.25
CA ASN A 143 -2.43 19.01 -3.29
C ASN A 143 -3.35 19.62 -4.36
N PHE A 144 -4.59 19.13 -4.45
CA PHE A 144 -5.60 19.58 -5.41
C PHE A 144 -6.91 19.88 -4.65
N PRO A 145 -7.06 21.08 -4.08
CA PRO A 145 -8.22 21.44 -3.26
C PRO A 145 -9.55 21.17 -3.99
N GLY A 146 -10.50 20.57 -3.29
CA GLY A 146 -11.82 20.22 -3.83
C GLY A 146 -11.85 18.97 -4.73
N LYS A 147 -10.73 18.29 -4.94
CA LYS A 147 -10.67 17.05 -5.71
C LYS A 147 -10.63 15.83 -4.79
N ILE A 148 -11.32 14.77 -5.20
CA ILE A 148 -11.19 13.42 -4.64
C ILE A 148 -10.25 12.64 -5.54
N VAL A 149 -9.23 12.03 -4.94
CA VAL A 149 -8.18 11.33 -5.67
C VAL A 149 -7.88 9.97 -5.03
N ARG A 150 -7.25 9.11 -5.81
CA ARG A 150 -6.53 7.94 -5.29
C ARG A 150 -5.13 7.88 -5.91
N VAL A 151 -4.22 7.23 -5.21
CA VAL A 151 -2.83 7.12 -5.61
C VAL A 151 -2.54 5.68 -5.98
N TYR A 152 -1.86 5.48 -7.10
CA TYR A 152 -1.27 4.22 -7.49
C TYR A 152 0.23 4.28 -7.33
N ILE A 153 0.82 3.28 -6.73
CA ILE A 153 2.26 3.15 -6.58
C ILE A 153 2.67 1.79 -7.09
N THR A 154 3.64 1.77 -7.99
CA THR A 154 4.23 0.54 -8.50
C THR A 154 5.58 0.31 -7.85
N TRP A 155 5.80 -0.91 -7.40
CA TRP A 155 7.03 -1.37 -6.78
C TRP A 155 7.59 -2.56 -7.55
N THR A 156 8.91 -2.69 -7.55
CA THR A 156 9.61 -3.85 -8.11
C THR A 156 10.41 -4.53 -7.00
N ARG A 157 10.40 -5.84 -6.96
CA ARG A 157 11.12 -6.64 -5.98
C ARG A 157 12.63 -6.39 -6.10
N VAL A 158 13.28 -6.19 -4.97
CA VAL A 158 14.75 -6.15 -4.88
C VAL A 158 15.26 -7.60 -4.80
N LYS A 159 16.19 -7.95 -5.68
CA LYS A 159 16.84 -9.27 -5.73
C LYS A 159 18.09 -9.27 -4.86
#